data_a78e2d0a51d4a603c95b887f1149281b
#
_entry.id   a78e2d0a51d4a603c95b887f1149281b
#
_cell.length_a   1.000
_cell.length_b   1.000
_cell.length_c   1.000
_cell.angle_alpha   90.00
_cell.angle_beta   90.00
_cell.angle_gamma   90.00
#
_symmetry.space_group_name_H-M   'P 1'
#
loop_
_entity.id
_entity.type
_entity.pdbx_description
1 polymer ?
#
loop_
_entity_poly.entity_id
_entity_poly.type
_entity_poly.pdbx_seq_one_letter_code
_entity_poly.pdbx_strand_id
1 'polypeptide(L)'
;MIRPDNTSDRRLRRLSGQLTWHWEHQLRPRLSGLEDAEYLWEPIADCWSLRARRDGTIAPDRAFPAPEPPPFTTIAWRMAHIGQTLAQRADFHFGDRKLTLDRVPWPGLTAADGLAWIDRGYADWCAGLDSADDSLLSRRSEGPPGTADGRYPFADVILHVNREVIHHGAEVALLRDLYRSRRQ
;
A
#
# COMPACT_ATOMS: atom_id res chain seq x y z
N MET A 1 -13.81 37.27 13.46
CA MET A 1 -14.85 36.22 13.52
C MET A 1 -14.13 34.88 13.46
N ILE A 2 -13.85 34.28 14.62
CA ILE A 2 -13.13 33.00 14.74
C ILE A 2 -14.14 31.92 14.35
N ARG A 3 -13.88 31.17 13.25
CA ARG A 3 -14.67 29.99 12.92
C ARG A 3 -14.59 29.01 14.08
N PRO A 4 -15.71 28.43 14.54
CA PRO A 4 -15.64 27.38 15.56
C PRO A 4 -14.78 26.24 14.99
N ASP A 5 -13.73 25.95 15.72
CA ASP A 5 -12.81 24.86 15.44
C ASP A 5 -13.60 23.55 15.59
N ASN A 6 -14.02 22.98 14.46
CA ASN A 6 -14.88 21.81 14.44
C ASN A 6 -14.10 20.61 14.99
N THR A 7 -14.31 20.29 16.27
CA THR A 7 -13.65 19.15 16.95
C THR A 7 -13.90 17.82 16.27
N SER A 8 -14.94 17.74 15.42
CA SER A 8 -15.31 16.59 14.60
C SER A 8 -14.23 16.24 13.57
N ASP A 9 -13.67 17.25 12.93
CA ASP A 9 -12.68 17.14 11.84
C ASP A 9 -11.26 16.75 12.33
N ARG A 10 -11.05 16.62 13.65
CA ARG A 10 -9.74 16.37 14.24
C ARG A 10 -9.36 14.89 14.26
N ARG A 11 -10.29 13.96 14.42
CA ARG A 11 -9.98 12.53 14.58
C ARG A 11 -9.59 11.90 13.25
N LEU A 12 -10.34 12.16 12.20
CA LEU A 12 -10.01 11.70 10.85
C LEU A 12 -8.64 12.23 10.43
N ARG A 13 -8.40 13.53 10.58
CA ARG A 13 -7.10 14.14 10.27
C ARG A 13 -5.94 13.62 11.11
N ARG A 14 -6.15 13.18 12.34
CA ARG A 14 -5.10 12.54 13.14
C ARG A 14 -4.76 11.15 12.63
N LEU A 15 -5.77 10.38 12.24
CA LEU A 15 -5.57 9.03 11.70
C LEU A 15 -4.90 9.09 10.33
N SER A 16 -5.39 9.94 9.41
CA SER A 16 -4.77 10.13 8.09
C SER A 16 -3.39 10.77 8.19
N GLY A 17 -3.20 11.72 9.10
CA GLY A 17 -1.93 12.41 9.32
C GLY A 17 -0.78 11.50 9.74
N GLN A 18 -1.04 10.36 10.38
CA GLN A 18 -0.01 9.36 10.65
C GLN A 18 0.60 8.81 9.35
N LEU A 19 -0.26 8.45 8.40
CA LEU A 19 0.19 7.94 7.11
C LEU A 19 0.91 9.03 6.30
N THR A 20 0.32 10.24 6.23
CA THR A 20 0.90 11.36 5.50
C THR A 20 2.30 11.69 6.02
N TRP A 21 2.46 11.80 7.34
CA TRP A 21 3.76 12.05 7.94
C TRP A 21 4.78 10.95 7.60
N HIS A 22 4.39 9.68 7.75
CA HIS A 22 5.25 8.53 7.42
C HIS A 22 5.63 8.53 5.94
N TRP A 23 4.66 8.77 5.06
CA TRP A 23 4.88 8.83 3.62
C TRP A 23 5.89 9.90 3.23
N GLU A 24 5.66 11.12 3.67
CA GLU A 24 6.46 12.29 3.27
C GLU A 24 7.86 12.32 3.89
N HIS A 25 7.98 11.87 5.15
CA HIS A 25 9.22 12.03 5.90
C HIS A 25 10.04 10.74 6.06
N GLN A 26 9.43 9.57 5.87
CA GLN A 26 10.10 8.29 6.05
C GLN A 26 10.14 7.48 4.74
N LEU A 27 9.01 7.06 4.21
CA LEU A 27 8.96 6.10 3.12
C LEU A 27 9.41 6.72 1.80
N ARG A 28 8.73 7.75 1.31
CA ARG A 28 8.95 8.29 -0.05
C ARG A 28 10.37 8.81 -0.28
N PRO A 29 11.00 9.55 0.67
CA PRO A 29 12.41 9.93 0.55
C PRO A 29 13.35 8.72 0.48
N ARG A 30 13.06 7.66 1.22
CA ARG A 30 13.86 6.42 1.20
C ARG A 30 13.81 5.70 -0.15
N LEU A 31 12.80 5.95 -0.99
CA LEU A 31 12.68 5.35 -2.32
C LEU A 31 13.40 6.14 -3.43
N SER A 32 14.00 7.29 -3.10
CA SER A 32 14.77 8.08 -4.07
C SER A 32 15.95 7.27 -4.63
N GLY A 33 16.10 7.28 -5.97
CA GLY A 33 17.17 6.54 -6.66
C GLY A 33 17.01 5.02 -6.59
N LEU A 34 15.78 4.51 -6.44
CA LEU A 34 15.51 3.07 -6.61
C LEU A 34 15.75 2.68 -8.08
N GLU A 35 16.60 1.66 -8.31
CA GLU A 35 16.94 1.13 -9.62
C GLU A 35 16.17 -0.17 -9.90
N ASP A 36 15.98 -0.53 -11.19
CA ASP A 36 15.26 -1.74 -11.61
C ASP A 36 15.91 -3.02 -11.05
N ALA A 37 17.24 -3.07 -11.05
CA ALA A 37 17.99 -4.20 -10.50
C ALA A 37 17.83 -4.35 -8.98
N GLU A 38 17.63 -3.23 -8.25
CA GLU A 38 17.32 -3.22 -6.83
C GLU A 38 15.86 -3.62 -6.59
N TYR A 39 14.94 -3.10 -7.40
CA TYR A 39 13.50 -3.35 -7.33
C TYR A 39 13.16 -4.83 -7.43
N LEU A 40 13.82 -5.55 -8.37
CA LEU A 40 13.58 -6.98 -8.62
C LEU A 40 14.57 -7.91 -7.88
N TRP A 41 15.45 -7.35 -7.05
CA TRP A 41 16.47 -8.17 -6.38
C TRP A 41 15.85 -9.20 -5.43
N GLU A 42 16.26 -10.45 -5.60
CA GLU A 42 15.93 -11.55 -4.71
C GLU A 42 17.08 -11.74 -3.69
N PRO A 43 16.86 -11.39 -2.41
CA PRO A 43 17.90 -11.55 -1.37
C PRO A 43 18.25 -12.99 -1.09
N ILE A 44 17.31 -13.90 -1.28
CA ILE A 44 17.48 -15.37 -1.20
C ILE A 44 16.77 -16.01 -2.40
N ALA A 45 17.08 -17.28 -2.69
CA ALA A 45 16.38 -18.04 -3.71
C ALA A 45 14.88 -18.19 -3.38
N ASP A 46 14.06 -18.33 -4.42
CA ASP A 46 12.61 -18.56 -4.31
C ASP A 46 11.81 -17.46 -3.62
N CYS A 47 12.32 -16.22 -3.64
CA CYS A 47 11.55 -15.06 -3.20
C CYS A 47 10.28 -14.87 -4.03
N TRP A 48 9.20 -14.49 -3.38
CA TRP A 48 8.05 -13.94 -4.08
C TRP A 48 8.36 -12.56 -4.64
N SER A 49 8.02 -12.39 -5.91
CA SER A 49 8.26 -11.17 -6.69
C SER A 49 7.07 -10.86 -7.60
N LEU A 50 7.18 -9.79 -8.36
CA LEU A 50 6.37 -9.58 -9.55
C LEU A 50 6.96 -10.41 -10.70
N ARG A 51 6.09 -11.10 -11.44
CA ARG A 51 6.51 -11.95 -12.56
C ARG A 51 5.67 -11.69 -13.81
N ALA A 52 6.33 -11.69 -14.96
CA ALA A 52 5.62 -11.79 -16.22
C ALA A 52 5.03 -13.21 -16.36
N ARG A 53 3.75 -13.29 -16.65
CA ARG A 53 3.01 -14.54 -16.91
C ARG A 53 3.10 -14.92 -18.38
N ARG A 54 2.73 -16.17 -18.71
CA ARG A 54 2.79 -16.68 -20.11
C ARG A 54 1.87 -15.93 -21.07
N ASP A 55 0.81 -15.31 -20.55
CA ASP A 55 -0.15 -14.50 -21.30
C ASP A 55 0.31 -13.04 -21.46
N GLY A 56 1.52 -12.69 -21.01
CA GLY A 56 2.08 -11.35 -21.04
C GLY A 56 1.63 -10.43 -19.91
N THR A 57 0.73 -10.87 -19.03
CA THR A 57 0.35 -10.09 -17.86
C THR A 57 1.43 -10.13 -16.79
N ILE A 58 1.44 -9.12 -15.91
CA ILE A 58 2.31 -9.08 -14.73
C ILE A 58 1.47 -9.31 -13.50
N ALA A 59 1.92 -10.17 -12.60
CA ALA A 59 1.25 -10.42 -11.34
C ALA A 59 2.26 -10.80 -10.24
N PRO A 60 1.93 -10.53 -8.96
CA PRO A 60 2.74 -10.98 -7.84
C PRO A 60 2.64 -12.51 -7.68
N ASP A 61 3.74 -13.10 -7.22
CA ASP A 61 3.69 -14.48 -6.72
C ASP A 61 2.80 -14.54 -5.49
N ARG A 62 1.95 -15.57 -5.45
CA ARG A 62 1.02 -15.82 -4.34
C ARG A 62 0.58 -17.27 -4.33
N ALA A 63 0.26 -17.77 -3.16
CA ALA A 63 -0.42 -19.05 -2.98
C ALA A 63 -1.52 -18.93 -1.91
N PHE A 64 -2.54 -19.76 -2.01
CA PHE A 64 -3.60 -19.86 -1.02
C PHE A 64 -3.88 -21.33 -0.71
N PRO A 65 -3.79 -21.76 0.57
CA PRO A 65 -3.32 -20.98 1.69
C PRO A 65 -1.87 -20.52 1.54
N ALA A 66 -1.47 -19.47 2.28
CA ALA A 66 -0.07 -19.02 2.28
C ALA A 66 0.85 -20.16 2.78
N PRO A 67 2.05 -20.31 2.19
CA PRO A 67 3.03 -21.29 2.68
C PRO A 67 3.45 -21.01 4.13
N GLU A 68 3.82 -22.05 4.83
CA GLU A 68 4.39 -21.96 6.18
C GLU A 68 5.80 -22.59 6.17
N PRO A 69 6.86 -21.84 6.46
CA PRO A 69 6.89 -20.41 6.76
C PRO A 69 6.59 -19.55 5.53
N PRO A 70 6.14 -18.27 5.74
CA PRO A 70 5.84 -17.39 4.62
C PRO A 70 7.13 -17.07 3.84
N PRO A 71 7.07 -17.02 2.49
CA PRO A 71 8.23 -16.76 1.66
C PRO A 71 8.80 -15.35 1.86
N PHE A 72 10.10 -15.21 1.67
CA PHE A 72 10.70 -13.89 1.49
C PHE A 72 10.12 -13.19 0.26
N THR A 73 10.18 -11.87 0.22
CA THR A 73 9.64 -11.10 -0.89
C THR A 73 10.62 -10.04 -1.36
N THR A 74 10.54 -9.68 -2.62
CA THR A 74 11.30 -8.57 -3.22
C THR A 74 10.69 -7.21 -2.90
N ILE A 75 11.43 -6.13 -3.19
CA ILE A 75 10.91 -4.75 -3.14
C ILE A 75 9.71 -4.62 -4.08
N ALA A 76 9.79 -5.20 -5.28
CA ALA A 76 8.70 -5.20 -6.26
C ALA A 76 7.39 -5.77 -5.68
N TRP A 77 7.47 -6.92 -5.01
CA TRP A 77 6.32 -7.55 -4.39
C TRP A 77 5.71 -6.67 -3.28
N ARG A 78 6.57 -6.11 -2.41
CA ARG A 78 6.11 -5.23 -1.32
C ARG A 78 5.45 -3.96 -1.84
N MET A 79 6.04 -3.32 -2.85
CA MET A 79 5.45 -2.13 -3.46
C MET A 79 4.14 -2.45 -4.20
N ALA A 80 4.05 -3.61 -4.87
CA ALA A 80 2.80 -4.07 -5.47
C ALA A 80 1.70 -4.23 -4.41
N HIS A 81 2.02 -4.84 -3.27
CA HIS A 81 1.08 -5.03 -2.15
C HIS A 81 0.66 -3.71 -1.49
N ILE A 82 1.60 -2.79 -1.23
CA ILE A 82 1.29 -1.45 -0.71
C ILE A 82 0.30 -0.73 -1.63
N GLY A 83 0.62 -0.66 -2.92
CA GLY A 83 -0.24 0.04 -3.89
C GLY A 83 -1.60 -0.63 -4.06
N GLN A 84 -1.66 -1.97 -4.05
CA GLN A 84 -2.93 -2.71 -4.05
C GLN A 84 -3.78 -2.36 -2.82
N THR A 85 -3.17 -2.38 -1.63
CA THR A 85 -3.86 -2.06 -0.38
C THR A 85 -4.49 -0.68 -0.43
N LEU A 86 -3.75 0.31 -0.89
CA LEU A 86 -4.21 1.69 -1.04
C LEU A 86 -5.29 1.81 -2.12
N ALA A 87 -5.01 1.34 -3.34
CA ALA A 87 -5.88 1.51 -4.49
C ALA A 87 -7.23 0.79 -4.33
N GLN A 88 -7.24 -0.45 -3.83
CA GLN A 88 -8.49 -1.18 -3.64
C GLN A 88 -9.39 -0.53 -2.59
N ARG A 89 -8.81 0.01 -1.52
CA ARG A 89 -9.59 0.68 -0.48
C ARG A 89 -10.05 2.05 -0.93
N ALA A 90 -9.22 2.79 -1.68
CA ALA A 90 -9.64 4.05 -2.29
C ALA A 90 -10.82 3.83 -3.25
N ASP A 91 -10.72 2.88 -4.18
CA ASP A 91 -11.79 2.56 -5.12
C ASP A 91 -13.06 2.06 -4.41
N PHE A 92 -12.91 1.19 -3.40
CA PHE A 92 -14.05 0.60 -2.71
C PHE A 92 -14.84 1.61 -1.86
N HIS A 93 -14.14 2.49 -1.15
CA HIS A 93 -14.77 3.41 -0.21
C HIS A 93 -15.17 4.75 -0.82
N PHE A 94 -14.42 5.19 -1.84
CA PHE A 94 -14.55 6.53 -2.42
C PHE A 94 -14.74 6.53 -3.94
N GLY A 95 -14.56 5.40 -4.61
CA GLY A 95 -14.67 5.25 -6.07
C GLY A 95 -15.84 4.36 -6.50
N ASP A 96 -15.65 3.71 -7.63
CA ASP A 96 -16.68 2.94 -8.35
C ASP A 96 -16.87 1.50 -7.85
N ARG A 97 -16.06 1.02 -6.92
CA ARG A 97 -16.03 -0.37 -6.40
C ARG A 97 -15.75 -1.44 -7.48
N LYS A 98 -14.91 -1.09 -8.45
CA LYS A 98 -14.58 -1.97 -9.59
C LYS A 98 -13.27 -2.72 -9.45
N LEU A 99 -12.40 -2.28 -8.53
CA LEU A 99 -11.06 -2.81 -8.36
C LEU A 99 -11.07 -4.05 -7.44
N THR A 100 -11.44 -5.20 -8.01
CA THR A 100 -11.34 -6.50 -7.33
C THR A 100 -9.94 -7.09 -7.50
N LEU A 101 -9.57 -8.11 -6.72
CA LEU A 101 -8.21 -8.68 -6.73
C LEU A 101 -7.79 -9.24 -8.10
N ASP A 102 -8.75 -9.76 -8.87
CA ASP A 102 -8.55 -10.26 -10.23
C ASP A 102 -8.44 -9.14 -11.29
N ARG A 103 -8.79 -7.90 -10.93
CA ARG A 103 -8.75 -6.73 -11.82
C ARG A 103 -7.71 -5.70 -11.42
N VAL A 104 -6.85 -6.02 -10.44
CA VAL A 104 -5.74 -5.12 -10.06
C VAL A 104 -4.82 -4.94 -11.27
N PRO A 105 -4.61 -3.70 -11.74
CA PRO A 105 -3.64 -3.42 -12.79
C PRO A 105 -2.25 -3.38 -12.17
N TRP A 106 -1.68 -4.55 -11.91
CA TRP A 106 -0.38 -4.66 -11.24
C TRP A 106 0.68 -3.80 -11.93
N PRO A 107 1.63 -3.23 -11.17
CA PRO A 107 2.70 -2.41 -11.75
C PRO A 107 3.59 -3.26 -12.66
N GLY A 108 4.34 -2.59 -13.55
CA GLY A 108 5.36 -3.21 -14.37
C GLY A 108 6.57 -3.68 -13.58
N LEU A 109 7.58 -4.17 -14.31
CA LEU A 109 8.80 -4.73 -13.74
C LEU A 109 9.94 -3.69 -13.60
N THR A 110 9.63 -2.39 -13.73
CA THR A 110 10.59 -1.33 -13.49
C THR A 110 10.34 -0.62 -12.15
N ALA A 111 11.39 -0.07 -11.58
CA ALA A 111 11.28 0.75 -10.37
C ALA A 111 10.33 1.95 -10.57
N ALA A 112 10.34 2.55 -11.77
CA ALA A 112 9.46 3.65 -12.13
C ALA A 112 7.98 3.23 -12.10
N ASP A 113 7.65 2.04 -12.60
CA ASP A 113 6.28 1.50 -12.55
C ASP A 113 5.82 1.28 -11.10
N GLY A 114 6.70 0.69 -10.28
CA GLY A 114 6.43 0.47 -8.86
C GLY A 114 6.19 1.77 -8.10
N LEU A 115 7.03 2.79 -8.34
CA LEU A 115 6.89 4.11 -7.74
C LEU A 115 5.57 4.79 -8.18
N ALA A 116 5.27 4.80 -9.47
CA ALA A 116 4.02 5.37 -9.97
C ALA A 116 2.78 4.67 -9.41
N TRP A 117 2.87 3.36 -9.20
CA TRP A 117 1.80 2.55 -8.62
C TRP A 117 1.47 2.95 -7.18
N ILE A 118 2.49 3.00 -6.31
CA ILE A 118 2.28 3.37 -4.91
C ILE A 118 1.92 4.85 -4.74
N ASP A 119 2.53 5.75 -5.54
CA ASP A 119 2.23 7.19 -5.51
C ASP A 119 0.76 7.46 -5.87
N ARG A 120 0.23 6.78 -6.90
CA ARG A 120 -1.18 6.89 -7.31
C ARG A 120 -2.11 6.36 -6.22
N GLY A 121 -1.85 5.14 -5.72
CA GLY A 121 -2.67 4.56 -4.66
C GLY A 121 -2.72 5.43 -3.42
N TYR A 122 -1.59 6.04 -3.03
CA TYR A 122 -1.51 6.98 -1.92
C TYR A 122 -2.33 8.24 -2.18
N ALA A 123 -2.20 8.85 -3.37
CA ALA A 123 -2.94 10.05 -3.74
C ALA A 123 -4.46 9.80 -3.72
N ASP A 124 -4.92 8.69 -4.31
CA ASP A 124 -6.33 8.33 -4.38
C ASP A 124 -6.91 8.08 -2.97
N TRP A 125 -6.16 7.38 -2.11
CA TRP A 125 -6.57 7.15 -0.73
C TRP A 125 -6.68 8.44 0.08
N CYS A 126 -5.65 9.30 0.02
CA CYS A 126 -5.66 10.59 0.71
C CYS A 126 -6.79 11.51 0.21
N ALA A 127 -6.99 11.62 -1.10
CA ALA A 127 -8.08 12.41 -1.68
C ALA A 127 -9.46 11.94 -1.20
N GLY A 128 -9.64 10.62 -1.08
CA GLY A 128 -10.86 10.04 -0.52
C GLY A 128 -11.07 10.43 0.95
N LEU A 129 -10.04 10.34 1.78
CA LEU A 129 -10.11 10.74 3.18
C LEU A 129 -10.35 12.25 3.36
N ASP A 130 -9.73 13.08 2.53
CA ASP A 130 -9.89 14.54 2.57
C ASP A 130 -11.31 14.99 2.17
N SER A 131 -12.04 14.17 1.40
CA SER A 131 -13.43 14.41 1.02
C SER A 131 -14.43 14.01 2.13
N ALA A 132 -13.98 13.35 3.19
CA ALA A 132 -14.80 12.79 4.26
C ALA A 132 -14.71 13.60 5.56
N ASP A 133 -15.64 13.34 6.47
CA ASP A 133 -15.65 13.88 7.83
C ASP A 133 -15.60 12.77 8.90
N ASP A 134 -15.53 13.17 10.16
CA ASP A 134 -15.44 12.23 11.30
C ASP A 134 -16.63 11.27 11.43
N SER A 135 -17.79 11.53 10.79
CA SER A 135 -18.93 10.62 10.82
C SER A 135 -18.62 9.30 10.14
N LEU A 136 -17.68 9.32 9.17
CA LEU A 136 -17.19 8.12 8.49
C LEU A 136 -16.53 7.13 9.46
N LEU A 137 -15.86 7.63 10.51
CA LEU A 137 -15.04 6.80 11.41
C LEU A 137 -15.83 5.70 12.14
N SER A 138 -17.06 6.01 12.51
CA SER A 138 -17.96 5.07 13.23
C SER A 138 -18.78 4.20 12.29
N ARG A 139 -18.82 4.53 10.98
CA ARG A 139 -19.55 3.74 10.00
C ARG A 139 -18.91 2.36 9.86
N ARG A 140 -19.72 1.32 9.90
CA ARG A 140 -19.26 -0.04 9.61
C ARG A 140 -18.78 -0.10 8.16
N SER A 141 -17.57 -0.57 7.96
CA SER A 141 -17.05 -0.82 6.63
C SER A 141 -17.70 -2.08 6.04
N GLU A 142 -17.97 -2.07 4.74
CA GLU A 142 -18.33 -3.30 4.02
C GLU A 142 -17.08 -4.05 3.54
N GLY A 143 -16.00 -3.33 3.27
CA GLY A 143 -14.71 -3.81 2.81
C GLY A 143 -14.70 -4.39 1.38
N PRO A 144 -13.56 -4.35 0.69
CA PRO A 144 -13.39 -5.04 -0.56
C PRO A 144 -13.59 -6.56 -0.40
N PRO A 145 -14.13 -7.27 -1.42
CA PRO A 145 -14.26 -8.71 -1.38
C PRO A 145 -12.93 -9.41 -1.05
N GLY A 146 -12.98 -10.38 -0.14
CA GLY A 146 -11.80 -11.12 0.33
C GLY A 146 -11.01 -10.45 1.46
N THR A 147 -11.43 -9.26 1.93
CA THR A 147 -10.85 -8.60 3.10
C THR A 147 -11.71 -8.81 4.35
N ALA A 148 -11.11 -8.58 5.53
CA ALA A 148 -11.83 -8.61 6.80
C ALA A 148 -12.46 -7.25 7.17
N ASP A 149 -12.31 -6.23 6.33
CA ASP A 149 -12.68 -4.84 6.63
C ASP A 149 -14.17 -4.69 7.00
N GLY A 150 -15.05 -5.49 6.41
CA GLY A 150 -16.50 -5.46 6.68
C GLY A 150 -16.92 -5.84 8.11
N ARG A 151 -15.98 -6.24 8.95
CA ARG A 151 -16.23 -6.59 10.36
C ARG A 151 -16.02 -5.41 11.32
N TYR A 152 -15.37 -4.35 10.87
CA TYR A 152 -14.83 -3.28 11.71
C TYR A 152 -15.37 -1.92 11.34
N PRO A 153 -15.35 -0.93 12.26
CA PRO A 153 -15.56 0.47 11.92
C PRO A 153 -14.53 0.97 10.91
N PHE A 154 -14.88 2.00 10.16
CA PHE A 154 -13.97 2.55 9.15
C PHE A 154 -12.67 3.11 9.76
N ALA A 155 -12.71 3.57 11.02
CA ALA A 155 -11.49 3.96 11.74
C ALA A 155 -10.44 2.83 11.75
N ASP A 156 -10.86 1.57 11.95
CA ASP A 156 -9.97 0.42 11.96
C ASP A 156 -9.43 0.11 10.56
N VAL A 157 -10.21 0.40 9.50
CA VAL A 157 -9.73 0.30 8.12
C VAL A 157 -8.60 1.30 7.86
N ILE A 158 -8.74 2.55 8.33
CA ILE A 158 -7.66 3.55 8.23
C ILE A 158 -6.41 3.06 8.98
N LEU A 159 -6.58 2.59 10.21
CA LEU A 159 -5.46 2.07 11.02
C LEU A 159 -4.81 0.85 10.36
N HIS A 160 -5.60 -0.03 9.72
CA HIS A 160 -5.07 -1.15 8.97
C HIS A 160 -4.24 -0.67 7.77
N VAL A 161 -4.76 0.25 6.95
CA VAL A 161 -4.02 0.81 5.82
C VAL A 161 -2.71 1.46 6.28
N ASN A 162 -2.77 2.27 7.34
CA ASN A 162 -1.58 2.91 7.91
C ASN A 162 -0.53 1.86 8.31
N ARG A 163 -0.95 0.81 9.02
CA ARG A 163 -0.08 -0.28 9.47
C ARG A 163 0.56 -1.01 8.29
N GLU A 164 -0.22 -1.36 7.26
CA GLU A 164 0.30 -2.05 6.08
C GLU A 164 1.37 -1.23 5.36
N VAL A 165 1.12 0.07 5.15
CA VAL A 165 2.08 0.95 4.48
C VAL A 165 3.33 1.17 5.34
N ILE A 166 3.18 1.36 6.66
CA ILE A 166 4.32 1.55 7.57
C ILE A 166 5.16 0.28 7.67
N HIS A 167 4.50 -0.87 7.88
CA HIS A 167 5.16 -2.16 8.01
C HIS A 167 5.94 -2.53 6.75
N HIS A 168 5.25 -2.60 5.62
CA HIS A 168 5.90 -2.98 4.36
C HIS A 168 6.85 -1.90 3.82
N GLY A 169 6.60 -0.63 4.12
CA GLY A 169 7.54 0.45 3.83
C GLY A 169 8.86 0.30 4.57
N ALA A 170 8.84 -0.12 5.84
CA ALA A 170 10.04 -0.42 6.61
C ALA A 170 10.81 -1.63 6.03
N GLU A 171 10.11 -2.67 5.59
CA GLU A 171 10.73 -3.82 4.92
C GLU A 171 11.40 -3.42 3.61
N VAL A 172 10.76 -2.57 2.80
CA VAL A 172 11.37 -2.01 1.57
C VAL A 172 12.63 -1.24 1.90
N ALA A 173 12.60 -0.39 2.93
CA ALA A 173 13.78 0.37 3.37
C ALA A 173 14.93 -0.55 3.80
N LEU A 174 14.64 -1.62 4.55
CA LEU A 174 15.62 -2.62 4.95
C LEU A 174 16.22 -3.37 3.75
N LEU A 175 15.38 -3.80 2.80
CA LEU A 175 15.84 -4.48 1.59
C LEU A 175 16.77 -3.58 0.75
N ARG A 176 16.49 -2.27 0.68
CA ARG A 176 17.37 -1.29 0.04
C ARG A 176 18.74 -1.19 0.72
N ASP A 177 18.76 -1.16 2.05
CA ASP A 177 20.03 -1.10 2.79
C ASP A 177 20.84 -2.39 2.57
N LEU A 178 20.21 -3.55 2.58
CA LEU A 178 20.83 -4.83 2.27
C LEU A 178 21.38 -4.88 0.84
N TYR A 179 20.59 -4.41 -0.14
CA TYR A 179 21.04 -4.37 -1.54
C TYR A 179 22.27 -3.50 -1.72
N ARG A 180 22.34 -2.36 -1.08
CA ARG A 180 23.46 -1.42 -1.18
C ARG A 180 24.70 -1.96 -0.48
N SER A 181 24.55 -2.60 0.70
CA SER A 181 25.68 -3.14 1.46
C SER A 181 26.40 -4.31 0.75
N ARG A 182 25.73 -5.09 -0.11
CA ARG A 182 26.35 -6.18 -0.86
C ARG A 182 27.34 -5.73 -1.95
N ARG A 183 27.31 -4.42 -2.31
CA ARG A 183 28.17 -3.83 -3.33
C ARG A 183 29.46 -3.21 -2.76
N GLN A 184 29.59 -3.21 -1.43
CA GLN A 184 30.77 -2.78 -0.71
C GLN A 184 31.67 -3.98 -0.40
#